data_81aa08ec340ab3634e6d6313bcb2448b
#
_entry.id   81aa08ec340ab3634e6d6313bcb2448b
#
_cell.length_a   1.000
_cell.length_b   1.000
_cell.length_c   1.000
_cell.angle_alpha   90.00
_cell.angle_beta   90.00
_cell.angle_gamma   90.00
#
_symmetry.space_group_name_H-M   'P 1'
#
loop_
_entity.id
_entity.type
_entity.pdbx_description
1 polymer ?
#
loop_
_entity_poly.entity_id
_entity_poly.type
_entity_poly.pdbx_seq_one_letter_code
_entity_poly.pdbx_strand_id
1 'polypeptide(L)'
;MLTFDDFDAWGEAVRGADLRLACDGVETPQWRLAFRNVGAVVLQLGYEGGGNLCFGGNNHQGTLLWMPLGEPGHQVANCERCDHGSVLVIPPGADFCIQVRKRAHAWCSIALPGTIPAGDRGAASHVLHADPLNVRRLTSLITRAVSAPEVDLASPSVAEGLSQRLLAVASACLAQDVEPETTLGRPKIERMEVVRRIVTALDADPMGGRSIADLATEAGVTNRTLGRVFSDAFGVSPRRYVQLRRLHTVRRALRGGDPHDDTVARVLARHGIWELGRFAGSYRRQFGESPSDTLYRRG
;
A
#
# COMPACT_ATOMS: atom_id res chain seq x y z
N MET A 1 -12.71 5.86 -14.66
CA MET A 1 -11.74 6.23 -13.62
C MET A 1 -12.50 6.88 -12.48
N LEU A 2 -12.38 6.37 -11.26
CA LEU A 2 -12.97 6.94 -10.04
C LEU A 2 -12.04 8.03 -9.51
N THR A 3 -12.60 9.11 -8.99
CA THR A 3 -11.84 10.21 -8.37
C THR A 3 -12.29 10.36 -6.94
N PHE A 4 -11.34 10.59 -6.04
CA PHE A 4 -11.56 10.73 -4.61
C PHE A 4 -10.85 11.98 -4.12
N ASP A 5 -11.52 12.76 -3.31
CA ASP A 5 -10.94 13.92 -2.60
C ASP A 5 -10.37 13.50 -1.23
N ASP A 6 -10.53 12.24 -0.88
CA ASP A 6 -10.19 11.68 0.42
C ASP A 6 -9.33 10.42 0.29
N PHE A 7 -8.19 10.43 0.99
CA PHE A 7 -7.24 9.32 1.01
C PHE A 7 -7.83 8.01 1.55
N ASP A 8 -8.60 8.08 2.63
CA ASP A 8 -9.16 6.88 3.26
C ASP A 8 -10.18 6.21 2.33
N ALA A 9 -11.08 7.00 1.70
CA ALA A 9 -12.04 6.51 0.73
C ALA A 9 -11.39 5.90 -0.52
N TRP A 10 -10.29 6.51 -0.99
CA TRP A 10 -9.49 5.94 -2.07
C TRP A 10 -8.87 4.59 -1.66
N GLY A 11 -8.31 4.52 -0.46
CA GLY A 11 -7.68 3.29 0.05
C GLY A 11 -8.68 2.13 0.18
N GLU A 12 -9.92 2.41 0.58
CA GLU A 12 -11.00 1.41 0.67
C GLU A 12 -11.45 0.89 -0.71
N ALA A 13 -11.21 1.67 -1.77
CA ALA A 13 -11.56 1.29 -3.14
C ALA A 13 -10.50 0.41 -3.84
N VAL A 14 -9.26 0.36 -3.32
CA VAL A 14 -8.19 -0.50 -3.87
C VAL A 14 -8.57 -1.97 -3.69
N ARG A 15 -8.38 -2.77 -4.72
CA ARG A 15 -8.82 -4.17 -4.75
C ARG A 15 -7.64 -5.15 -4.76
N GLY A 16 -7.91 -6.39 -4.35
CA GLY A 16 -6.94 -7.50 -4.40
C GLY A 16 -5.94 -7.51 -3.24
N ALA A 17 -6.06 -6.60 -2.28
CA ALA A 17 -5.22 -6.56 -1.10
C ALA A 17 -5.98 -6.05 0.12
N ASP A 18 -5.64 -6.57 1.29
CA ASP A 18 -6.10 -6.07 2.58
C ASP A 18 -5.09 -5.03 3.07
N LEU A 19 -5.48 -3.76 3.04
CA LEU A 19 -4.57 -2.64 3.24
C LEU A 19 -4.71 -1.96 4.60
N ARG A 20 -3.57 -1.67 5.23
CA ARG A 20 -3.40 -0.80 6.39
C ARG A 20 -2.70 0.45 5.93
N LEU A 21 -3.46 1.51 5.76
CA LEU A 21 -3.00 2.75 5.16
C LEU A 21 -2.87 3.86 6.18
N ALA A 22 -1.85 4.68 6.01
CA ALA A 22 -1.70 5.97 6.65
C ALA A 22 -1.07 6.96 5.65
N CYS A 23 -1.31 8.25 5.85
CA CYS A 23 -0.76 9.28 4.98
C CYS A 23 0.04 10.29 5.80
N ASP A 24 1.30 10.54 5.43
CA ASP A 24 2.17 11.54 6.06
C ASP A 24 2.31 12.80 5.19
N GLY A 25 1.18 13.44 4.94
CA GLY A 25 1.09 14.64 4.12
C GLY A 25 1.04 14.35 2.62
N VAL A 26 0.56 15.31 1.86
CA VAL A 26 0.29 15.18 0.43
C VAL A 26 0.88 16.36 -0.35
N GLU A 27 1.19 16.15 -1.61
CA GLU A 27 1.52 17.21 -2.55
C GLU A 27 0.24 17.78 -3.19
N THR A 28 -0.67 16.88 -3.58
CA THR A 28 -1.98 17.23 -4.12
C THR A 28 -3.08 16.40 -3.45
N PRO A 29 -4.20 17.02 -3.01
CA PRO A 29 -5.29 16.29 -2.36
C PRO A 29 -6.21 15.62 -3.39
N GLN A 30 -5.64 14.84 -4.30
CA GLN A 30 -6.38 14.13 -5.34
C GLN A 30 -5.90 12.70 -5.47
N TRP A 31 -6.84 11.79 -5.48
CA TRP A 31 -6.60 10.36 -5.68
C TRP A 31 -7.53 9.82 -6.76
N ARG A 32 -7.01 8.99 -7.62
CA ARG A 32 -7.78 8.37 -8.69
C ARG A 32 -7.49 6.90 -8.77
N LEU A 33 -8.48 6.11 -9.14
CA LEU A 33 -8.35 4.67 -9.31
C LEU A 33 -9.17 4.21 -10.52
N ALA A 34 -8.58 3.36 -11.31
CA ALA A 34 -9.27 2.65 -12.37
C ALA A 34 -8.90 1.17 -12.31
N PHE A 35 -9.81 0.31 -12.67
CA PHE A 35 -9.58 -1.13 -12.74
C PHE A 35 -10.31 -1.70 -13.95
N ARG A 36 -9.77 -2.79 -14.47
CA ARG A 36 -10.35 -3.50 -15.61
C ARG A 36 -10.05 -4.99 -15.54
N ASN A 37 -11.07 -5.78 -15.81
CA ASN A 37 -10.90 -7.21 -16.05
C ASN A 37 -10.63 -7.40 -17.55
N VAL A 38 -9.60 -8.18 -17.90
CA VAL A 38 -9.22 -8.49 -19.27
C VAL A 38 -8.91 -9.98 -19.35
N GLY A 39 -9.87 -10.76 -19.85
CA GLY A 39 -9.76 -12.22 -19.83
C GLY A 39 -9.45 -12.74 -18.41
N ALA A 40 -8.32 -13.42 -18.27
CA ALA A 40 -7.90 -14.02 -17.01
C ALA A 40 -7.17 -13.07 -16.05
N VAL A 41 -6.91 -11.81 -16.42
CA VAL A 41 -6.15 -10.86 -15.60
C VAL A 41 -7.01 -9.71 -15.10
N VAL A 42 -6.66 -9.18 -13.93
CA VAL A 42 -7.25 -7.95 -13.37
C VAL A 42 -6.19 -6.85 -13.32
N LEU A 43 -6.51 -5.71 -13.91
CA LEU A 43 -5.62 -4.56 -14.01
C LEU A 43 -6.10 -3.44 -13.11
N GLN A 44 -5.17 -2.74 -12.47
CA GLN A 44 -5.45 -1.50 -11.73
C GLN A 44 -4.44 -0.42 -12.11
N LEU A 45 -4.92 0.81 -12.09
CA LEU A 45 -4.15 2.03 -12.30
C LEU A 45 -4.52 3.02 -11.22
N GLY A 46 -3.55 3.36 -10.37
CA GLY A 46 -3.73 4.27 -9.25
C GLY A 46 -2.94 5.56 -9.44
N TYR A 47 -3.54 6.68 -9.03
CA TYR A 47 -2.90 7.98 -8.88
C TYR A 47 -3.05 8.42 -7.45
N GLU A 48 -1.97 8.80 -6.83
CA GLU A 48 -1.90 9.18 -5.42
C GLU A 48 -1.37 10.60 -5.26
N GLY A 49 -1.94 11.32 -4.32
CA GLY A 49 -1.49 12.67 -3.96
C GLY A 49 -0.15 12.71 -3.19
N GLY A 50 0.41 11.57 -2.88
CA GLY A 50 1.66 11.41 -2.13
C GLY A 50 1.45 11.07 -0.65
N GLY A 51 2.56 10.78 0.03
CA GLY A 51 2.59 10.53 1.48
C GLY A 51 2.05 9.19 1.94
N ASN A 52 1.73 8.27 1.04
CA ASN A 52 1.17 6.97 1.37
C ASN A 52 2.17 6.07 2.10
N LEU A 53 1.75 5.53 3.23
CA LEU A 53 2.42 4.50 4.03
C LEU A 53 1.49 3.30 4.06
N CYS A 54 1.79 2.31 3.23
CA CYS A 54 0.97 1.13 3.02
C CYS A 54 1.65 -0.11 3.59
N PHE A 55 0.92 -0.87 4.38
CA PHE A 55 1.19 -2.27 4.62
C PHE A 55 -0.03 -3.06 4.18
N GLY A 56 0.16 -4.16 3.45
CA GLY A 56 -0.94 -4.96 2.94
C GLY A 56 -0.61 -6.42 2.82
N GLY A 57 -1.66 -7.22 2.66
CA GLY A 57 -1.58 -8.64 2.31
C GLY A 57 -2.34 -8.91 1.01
N ASN A 58 -1.77 -9.71 0.13
CA ASN A 58 -2.44 -10.12 -1.10
C ASN A 58 -3.61 -11.06 -0.77
N ASN A 59 -4.84 -10.62 -0.99
CA ASN A 59 -6.05 -11.45 -0.83
C ASN A 59 -6.58 -12.02 -2.15
N HIS A 60 -5.87 -11.79 -3.26
CA HIS A 60 -6.16 -12.40 -4.55
C HIS A 60 -5.63 -13.83 -4.60
N GLN A 61 -6.32 -14.73 -5.34
CA GLN A 61 -5.90 -16.13 -5.47
C GLN A 61 -4.67 -16.32 -6.35
N GLY A 62 -4.27 -15.31 -7.10
CA GLY A 62 -3.09 -15.29 -7.97
C GLY A 62 -2.03 -14.31 -7.51
N THR A 63 -0.91 -14.29 -8.22
CA THR A 63 0.20 -13.37 -7.94
C THR A 63 -0.14 -11.96 -8.40
N LEU A 64 0.07 -10.97 -7.52
CA LEU A 64 0.00 -9.57 -7.89
C LEU A 64 1.39 -9.06 -8.28
N LEU A 65 1.48 -8.34 -9.39
CA LEU A 65 2.64 -7.53 -9.74
C LEU A 65 2.26 -6.07 -9.60
N TRP A 66 3.04 -5.33 -8.82
CA TRP A 66 2.88 -3.88 -8.68
C TRP A 66 4.11 -3.17 -9.22
N MET A 67 3.91 -2.09 -9.96
CA MET A 67 4.98 -1.31 -10.61
C MET A 67 4.71 0.19 -10.42
N PRO A 68 5.76 0.96 -10.03
CA PRO A 68 5.66 2.42 -10.03
C PRO A 68 5.58 2.97 -11.46
N LEU A 69 4.87 4.08 -11.63
CA LEU A 69 4.82 4.85 -12.87
C LEU A 69 5.41 6.24 -12.64
N GLY A 70 6.14 6.75 -13.62
CA GLY A 70 6.77 8.07 -13.56
C GLY A 70 8.22 8.04 -13.07
N GLU A 71 8.66 9.13 -12.42
CA GLU A 71 10.04 9.32 -11.97
C GLU A 71 10.42 8.32 -10.86
N PRO A 72 11.56 7.60 -11.02
CA PRO A 72 11.99 6.61 -10.03
C PRO A 72 12.50 7.26 -8.75
N GLY A 73 12.56 6.47 -7.68
CA GLY A 73 13.18 6.85 -6.41
C GLY A 73 12.27 7.59 -5.43
N HIS A 74 11.00 7.81 -5.77
CA HIS A 74 10.00 8.34 -4.85
C HIS A 74 9.25 7.25 -4.09
N GLN A 75 9.33 6.01 -4.56
CA GLN A 75 8.69 4.85 -3.98
C GLN A 75 9.72 3.92 -3.35
N VAL A 76 9.31 3.29 -2.26
CA VAL A 76 10.02 2.20 -1.59
C VAL A 76 9.04 1.05 -1.49
N ALA A 77 9.42 -0.13 -1.93
CA ALA A 77 8.64 -1.35 -1.79
C ALA A 77 9.46 -2.37 -1.00
N ASN A 78 8.88 -2.98 0.02
CA ASN A 78 9.56 -3.96 0.89
C ASN A 78 10.94 -3.50 1.40
N CYS A 79 11.04 -2.23 1.80
CA CYS A 79 12.29 -1.59 2.25
C CYS A 79 13.35 -1.37 1.17
N GLU A 80 13.01 -1.54 -0.12
CA GLU A 80 13.90 -1.32 -1.26
C GLU A 80 13.42 -0.14 -2.10
N ARG A 81 14.35 0.70 -2.56
CA ARG A 81 14.00 1.82 -3.44
C ARG A 81 13.67 1.29 -4.83
N CYS A 82 12.54 1.75 -5.36
CA CYS A 82 12.13 1.39 -6.70
C CYS A 82 12.87 2.22 -7.76
N ASP A 83 13.16 1.58 -8.88
CA ASP A 83 13.67 2.17 -10.12
C ASP A 83 12.76 1.83 -11.31
N HIS A 84 13.20 2.11 -12.53
CA HIS A 84 12.44 1.83 -13.75
C HIS A 84 12.28 0.33 -14.08
N GLY A 85 13.10 -0.53 -13.48
CA GLY A 85 13.05 -1.98 -13.63
C GLY A 85 12.36 -2.70 -12.47
N SER A 86 11.93 -1.96 -11.46
CA SER A 86 11.38 -2.56 -10.24
C SER A 86 9.97 -3.09 -10.45
N VAL A 87 9.76 -4.35 -10.08
CA VAL A 87 8.47 -5.03 -10.02
C VAL A 87 8.33 -5.66 -8.63
N LEU A 88 7.37 -5.20 -7.85
CA LEU A 88 7.02 -5.86 -6.60
C LEU A 88 6.14 -7.08 -6.92
N VAL A 89 6.69 -8.26 -6.66
CA VAL A 89 6.02 -9.55 -6.83
C VAL A 89 5.40 -9.95 -5.50
N ILE A 90 4.09 -10.17 -5.50
CA ILE A 90 3.32 -10.45 -4.28
C ILE A 90 2.53 -11.75 -4.49
N PRO A 91 3.04 -12.90 -4.03
CA PRO A 91 2.33 -14.17 -4.08
C PRO A 91 1.02 -14.14 -3.28
N PRO A 92 0.08 -15.06 -3.51
CA PRO A 92 -1.14 -15.18 -2.70
C PRO A 92 -0.82 -15.28 -1.21
N GLY A 93 -1.52 -14.49 -0.38
CA GLY A 93 -1.33 -14.47 1.07
C GLY A 93 -0.05 -13.78 1.56
N ALA A 94 0.83 -13.32 0.67
CA ALA A 94 2.05 -12.62 1.07
C ALA A 94 1.76 -11.19 1.50
N ASP A 95 2.45 -10.76 2.57
CA ASP A 95 2.45 -9.37 3.03
C ASP A 95 3.44 -8.52 2.24
N PHE A 96 3.15 -7.24 2.11
CA PHE A 96 4.02 -6.27 1.47
C PHE A 96 3.93 -4.89 2.14
N CYS A 97 4.94 -4.06 1.94
CA CYS A 97 4.86 -2.64 2.28
C CYS A 97 5.25 -1.76 1.11
N ILE A 98 4.56 -0.63 0.98
CA ILE A 98 4.86 0.40 -0.01
C ILE A 98 4.84 1.76 0.71
N GLN A 99 5.90 2.53 0.49
CA GLN A 99 5.99 3.90 0.94
C GLN A 99 6.13 4.81 -0.27
N VAL A 100 5.35 5.87 -0.27
CA VAL A 100 5.49 6.95 -1.21
C VAL A 100 5.80 8.23 -0.46
N ARG A 101 6.85 8.93 -0.87
CA ARG A 101 7.18 10.23 -0.31
C ARG A 101 6.06 11.24 -0.63
N LYS A 102 6.12 12.42 -0.02
CA LYS A 102 5.14 13.52 -0.20
C LYS A 102 5.12 14.09 -1.63
N ARG A 103 5.10 13.21 -2.62
CA ARG A 103 5.05 13.51 -4.05
C ARG A 103 3.91 12.77 -4.70
N ALA A 104 3.12 13.49 -5.47
CA ALA A 104 2.08 12.85 -6.29
C ALA A 104 2.73 11.91 -7.30
N HIS A 105 2.14 10.74 -7.46
CA HIS A 105 2.68 9.71 -8.35
C HIS A 105 1.57 8.81 -8.87
N ALA A 106 1.95 7.92 -9.78
CA ALA A 106 1.07 6.88 -10.29
C ALA A 106 1.72 5.50 -10.13
N TRP A 107 0.89 4.48 -10.12
CA TRP A 107 1.29 3.09 -10.13
C TRP A 107 0.31 2.25 -10.95
N CYS A 108 0.75 1.10 -11.40
CA CYS A 108 -0.16 0.10 -11.95
C CYS A 108 0.09 -1.27 -11.32
N SER A 109 -0.92 -2.11 -11.37
CA SER A 109 -0.81 -3.50 -10.97
C SER A 109 -1.54 -4.42 -11.94
N ILE A 110 -1.10 -5.67 -11.97
CA ILE A 110 -1.74 -6.78 -12.67
C ILE A 110 -1.86 -7.97 -11.71
N ALA A 111 -3.07 -8.48 -11.56
CA ALA A 111 -3.32 -9.76 -10.91
C ALA A 111 -3.27 -10.86 -11.97
N LEU A 112 -2.34 -11.78 -11.83
CA LEU A 112 -2.13 -12.92 -12.71
C LEU A 112 -2.95 -14.12 -12.22
N PRO A 113 -3.50 -14.96 -13.10
CA PRO A 113 -4.15 -16.18 -12.70
C PRO A 113 -3.13 -17.18 -12.15
N GLY A 114 -3.43 -17.75 -11.00
CA GLY A 114 -2.59 -18.77 -10.37
C GLY A 114 -1.31 -18.22 -9.73
N THR A 115 -0.53 -19.14 -9.18
CA THR A 115 0.71 -18.85 -8.48
C THR A 115 1.87 -18.98 -9.46
N ILE A 116 2.71 -17.96 -9.53
CA ILE A 116 3.98 -18.07 -10.25
C ILE A 116 4.93 -18.88 -9.35
N PRO A 117 5.64 -19.88 -9.90
CA PRO A 117 6.64 -20.59 -9.13
C PRO A 117 7.65 -19.60 -8.54
N ALA A 118 7.73 -19.56 -7.21
CA ALA A 118 8.54 -18.55 -6.50
C ALA A 118 10.05 -18.83 -6.58
N GLY A 119 10.50 -19.87 -7.28
CA GLY A 119 11.87 -20.31 -7.27
C GLY A 119 12.35 -20.57 -5.83
N ASP A 120 13.59 -20.24 -5.53
CA ASP A 120 14.18 -20.37 -4.18
C ASP A 120 13.71 -19.29 -3.17
N ARG A 121 12.92 -18.29 -3.61
CA ARG A 121 12.48 -17.15 -2.77
C ARG A 121 11.24 -17.41 -1.92
N GLY A 122 10.64 -18.60 -2.05
CA GLY A 122 9.49 -19.01 -1.24
C GLY A 122 8.20 -18.21 -1.55
N ALA A 123 7.26 -18.21 -0.58
CA ALA A 123 5.95 -17.54 -0.68
C ALA A 123 5.97 -16.06 -0.24
N ALA A 124 7.15 -15.48 0.02
CA ALA A 124 7.26 -14.08 0.46
C ALA A 124 7.25 -13.10 -0.72
N SER A 125 6.70 -11.91 -0.50
CA SER A 125 6.79 -10.83 -1.47
C SER A 125 8.21 -10.29 -1.58
N HIS A 126 8.62 -9.90 -2.78
CA HIS A 126 9.95 -9.37 -3.03
C HIS A 126 9.95 -8.37 -4.19
N VAL A 127 10.93 -7.48 -4.21
CA VAL A 127 11.21 -6.62 -5.35
C VAL A 127 12.11 -7.37 -6.31
N LEU A 128 11.68 -7.44 -7.56
CA LEU A 128 12.42 -8.02 -8.67
C LEU A 128 12.92 -6.87 -9.55
N HIS A 129 14.17 -6.94 -10.01
CA HIS A 129 14.75 -5.99 -10.95
C HIS A 129 14.78 -6.60 -12.34
N ALA A 130 13.73 -6.33 -13.12
CA ALA A 130 13.60 -6.77 -14.50
C ALA A 130 14.24 -5.79 -15.48
N ASP A 131 14.38 -6.21 -16.76
CA ASP A 131 14.76 -5.30 -17.82
C ASP A 131 13.77 -4.13 -17.91
N PRO A 132 14.23 -2.86 -17.77
CA PRO A 132 13.38 -1.68 -17.82
C PRO A 132 12.52 -1.58 -19.09
N LEU A 133 12.96 -2.16 -20.21
CA LEU A 133 12.17 -2.18 -21.45
C LEU A 133 10.95 -3.10 -21.33
N ASN A 134 11.09 -4.25 -20.67
CA ASN A 134 9.98 -5.17 -20.44
C ASN A 134 9.00 -4.57 -19.43
N VAL A 135 9.48 -3.94 -18.36
CA VAL A 135 8.63 -3.24 -17.39
C VAL A 135 7.86 -2.10 -18.09
N ARG A 136 8.53 -1.30 -18.92
CA ARG A 136 7.88 -0.23 -19.70
C ARG A 136 6.84 -0.77 -20.68
N ARG A 137 7.09 -1.91 -21.33
CA ARG A 137 6.11 -2.55 -22.21
C ARG A 137 4.88 -3.02 -21.42
N LEU A 138 5.10 -3.65 -20.26
CA LEU A 138 4.01 -4.13 -19.41
C LEU A 138 3.16 -2.97 -18.88
N THR A 139 3.79 -1.96 -18.30
CA THR A 139 3.10 -0.79 -17.75
C THR A 139 2.35 0.00 -18.82
N SER A 140 2.91 0.14 -20.03
CA SER A 140 2.22 0.76 -21.17
C SER A 140 0.98 -0.04 -21.61
N LEU A 141 1.08 -1.37 -21.67
CA LEU A 141 -0.06 -2.23 -22.01
C LEU A 141 -1.16 -2.10 -20.96
N ILE A 142 -0.82 -2.15 -19.67
CA ILE A 142 -1.78 -2.00 -18.57
C ILE A 142 -2.46 -0.64 -18.65
N THR A 143 -1.70 0.44 -18.75
CA THR A 143 -2.23 1.81 -18.79
C THR A 143 -3.18 2.00 -19.97
N ARG A 144 -2.81 1.52 -21.16
CA ARG A 144 -3.65 1.59 -22.35
C ARG A 144 -4.91 0.75 -22.20
N ALA A 145 -4.80 -0.48 -21.68
CA ALA A 145 -5.94 -1.36 -21.48
C ALA A 145 -6.95 -0.78 -20.48
N VAL A 146 -6.47 -0.19 -19.36
CA VAL A 146 -7.34 0.43 -18.35
C VAL A 146 -7.98 1.71 -18.87
N SER A 147 -7.31 2.47 -19.73
CA SER A 147 -7.82 3.73 -20.31
C SER A 147 -8.65 3.54 -21.58
N ALA A 148 -8.66 2.34 -22.17
CA ALA A 148 -9.43 2.07 -23.40
C ALA A 148 -10.95 2.14 -23.13
N PRO A 149 -11.74 2.57 -24.11
CA PRO A 149 -13.21 2.46 -24.03
C PRO A 149 -13.66 1.02 -23.79
N GLU A 150 -14.77 0.84 -23.09
CA GLU A 150 -15.29 -0.53 -22.81
C GLU A 150 -15.63 -1.29 -24.09
N VAL A 151 -16.13 -0.59 -25.11
CA VAL A 151 -16.51 -1.16 -26.39
C VAL A 151 -15.34 -1.85 -27.12
N ASP A 152 -14.12 -1.35 -26.93
CA ASP A 152 -12.93 -1.90 -27.58
C ASP A 152 -12.52 -3.28 -27.03
N LEU A 153 -12.93 -3.60 -25.81
CA LEU A 153 -12.65 -4.86 -25.12
C LEU A 153 -13.92 -5.73 -24.93
N ALA A 154 -15.03 -5.33 -25.52
CA ALA A 154 -16.30 -6.07 -25.44
C ALA A 154 -16.24 -7.41 -26.19
N SER A 155 -15.38 -7.54 -27.20
CA SER A 155 -15.18 -8.81 -27.91
C SER A 155 -14.36 -9.79 -27.07
N PRO A 156 -14.88 -11.00 -26.76
CA PRO A 156 -14.14 -12.01 -26.01
C PRO A 156 -12.77 -12.37 -26.60
N SER A 157 -12.67 -12.42 -27.94
CA SER A 157 -11.44 -12.76 -28.67
C SER A 157 -10.37 -11.62 -28.49
N VAL A 158 -10.79 -10.37 -28.48
CA VAL A 158 -9.91 -9.23 -28.27
C VAL A 158 -9.42 -9.22 -26.81
N ALA A 159 -10.32 -9.43 -25.85
CA ALA A 159 -9.98 -9.50 -24.43
C ALA A 159 -9.02 -10.66 -24.14
N GLU A 160 -9.26 -11.83 -24.71
CA GLU A 160 -8.38 -13.01 -24.56
C GLU A 160 -7.01 -12.77 -25.21
N GLY A 161 -6.94 -12.25 -26.43
CA GLY A 161 -5.67 -11.93 -27.08
C GLY A 161 -4.85 -10.90 -26.32
N LEU A 162 -5.49 -9.86 -25.72
CA LEU A 162 -4.83 -8.90 -24.87
C LEU A 162 -4.36 -9.53 -23.55
N SER A 163 -5.19 -10.40 -22.94
CA SER A 163 -4.83 -11.15 -21.73
C SER A 163 -3.58 -11.99 -21.94
N GLN A 164 -3.53 -12.77 -23.02
CA GLN A 164 -2.36 -13.58 -23.37
C GLN A 164 -1.11 -12.73 -23.59
N ARG A 165 -1.24 -11.59 -24.25
CA ARG A 165 -0.13 -10.66 -24.45
C ARG A 165 0.38 -10.07 -23.14
N LEU A 166 -0.52 -9.68 -22.22
CA LEU A 166 -0.18 -9.21 -20.88
C LEU A 166 0.56 -10.29 -20.08
N LEU A 167 0.06 -11.53 -20.11
CA LEU A 167 0.70 -12.68 -19.47
C LEU A 167 2.10 -12.95 -20.02
N ALA A 168 2.27 -12.92 -21.35
CA ALA A 168 3.58 -13.14 -21.98
C ALA A 168 4.60 -12.07 -21.59
N VAL A 169 4.22 -10.78 -21.56
CA VAL A 169 5.13 -9.71 -21.16
C VAL A 169 5.40 -9.73 -19.66
N ALA A 170 4.41 -10.06 -18.82
CA ALA A 170 4.60 -10.26 -17.38
C ALA A 170 5.59 -11.41 -17.12
N SER A 171 5.43 -12.53 -17.80
CA SER A 171 6.38 -13.68 -17.73
C SER A 171 7.79 -13.28 -18.16
N ALA A 172 7.94 -12.45 -19.19
CA ALA A 172 9.26 -11.95 -19.60
C ALA A 172 9.90 -11.04 -18.54
N CYS A 173 9.12 -10.25 -17.79
CA CYS A 173 9.64 -9.49 -16.65
C CYS A 173 10.15 -10.43 -15.55
N LEU A 174 9.41 -11.51 -15.29
CA LEU A 174 9.72 -12.46 -14.19
C LEU A 174 10.89 -13.41 -14.51
N ALA A 175 11.15 -13.69 -15.78
CA ALA A 175 12.21 -14.61 -16.21
C ALA A 175 13.65 -14.03 -16.07
N GLN A 176 13.78 -12.73 -15.87
CA GLN A 176 15.05 -12.00 -15.84
C GLN A 176 15.39 -11.53 -14.42
N ASP A 177 15.33 -12.44 -13.45
CA ASP A 177 15.75 -12.10 -12.09
C ASP A 177 17.29 -12.00 -12.04
N VAL A 178 17.79 -10.79 -12.00
CA VAL A 178 19.20 -10.53 -11.69
C VAL A 178 19.32 -10.56 -10.17
N GLU A 179 19.79 -11.68 -9.62
CA GLU A 179 20.06 -11.78 -8.19
C GLU A 179 20.98 -10.62 -7.75
N PRO A 180 20.56 -9.80 -6.76
CA PRO A 180 21.48 -8.85 -6.17
C PRO A 180 22.67 -9.61 -5.55
N GLU A 181 23.89 -9.18 -5.84
CA GLU A 181 25.12 -9.77 -5.28
C GLU A 181 24.95 -10.03 -3.78
N THR A 182 25.05 -11.30 -3.41
CA THR A 182 24.92 -11.74 -2.01
C THR A 182 26.10 -11.17 -1.23
N THR A 183 25.89 -10.08 -0.53
CA THR A 183 26.89 -9.54 0.40
C THR A 183 27.03 -10.54 1.54
N LEU A 184 28.14 -11.25 1.61
CA LEU A 184 28.57 -12.08 2.75
C LEU A 184 28.57 -11.19 4.01
N GLY A 185 27.59 -11.40 4.89
CA GLY A 185 27.43 -10.65 6.13
C GLY A 185 26.56 -11.40 7.13
N ARG A 186 26.56 -10.91 8.38
CA ARG A 186 25.68 -11.39 9.47
C ARG A 186 24.24 -11.51 8.96
N PRO A 187 23.47 -12.58 9.33
CA PRO A 187 22.09 -12.76 8.89
C PRO A 187 21.31 -11.45 9.05
N LYS A 188 20.84 -10.92 7.93
CA LYS A 188 20.02 -9.70 7.96
C LYS A 188 18.71 -10.06 8.67
N ILE A 189 18.39 -9.34 9.75
CA ILE A 189 17.04 -9.40 10.32
C ILE A 189 16.10 -9.14 9.16
N GLU A 190 15.18 -10.06 8.91
CA GLU A 190 14.22 -9.94 7.83
C GLU A 190 13.29 -8.75 8.14
N ARG A 191 13.54 -7.64 7.47
CA ARG A 191 12.88 -6.36 7.77
C ARG A 191 11.38 -6.45 7.66
N MET A 192 10.91 -7.17 6.64
CA MET A 192 9.48 -7.37 6.41
C MET A 192 8.81 -8.15 7.54
N GLU A 193 9.51 -9.15 8.11
CA GLU A 193 9.00 -9.89 9.27
C GLU A 193 8.87 -8.99 10.52
N VAL A 194 9.82 -8.10 10.74
CA VAL A 194 9.71 -7.10 11.82
C VAL A 194 8.52 -6.16 11.58
N VAL A 195 8.35 -5.66 10.34
CA VAL A 195 7.21 -4.81 9.98
C VAL A 195 5.90 -5.55 10.22
N ARG A 196 5.79 -6.79 9.72
CA ARG A 196 4.61 -7.64 9.87
C ARG A 196 4.22 -7.83 11.34
N ARG A 197 5.16 -8.22 12.19
CA ARG A 197 4.91 -8.41 13.64
C ARG A 197 4.37 -7.14 14.28
N ILE A 198 4.97 -6.00 13.98
CA ILE A 198 4.53 -4.71 14.55
C ILE A 198 3.14 -4.34 14.05
N VAL A 199 2.85 -4.49 12.75
CA VAL A 199 1.53 -4.14 12.22
C VAL A 199 0.47 -5.07 12.81
N THR A 200 0.73 -6.37 12.90
CA THR A 200 -0.16 -7.35 13.57
C THR A 200 -0.39 -6.99 15.04
N ALA A 201 0.66 -6.62 15.76
CA ALA A 201 0.55 -6.19 17.15
C ALA A 201 -0.32 -4.93 17.32
N LEU A 202 -0.18 -3.97 16.41
CA LEU A 202 -1.01 -2.76 16.38
C LEU A 202 -2.48 -3.05 16.02
N ASP A 203 -2.72 -4.00 15.12
CA ASP A 203 -4.09 -4.42 14.78
C ASP A 203 -4.78 -5.15 15.94
N ALA A 204 -4.00 -5.88 16.75
CA ALA A 204 -4.49 -6.57 17.95
C ALA A 204 -4.71 -5.63 19.16
N ASP A 205 -4.24 -4.38 19.09
CA ASP A 205 -4.36 -3.38 20.17
C ASP A 205 -5.03 -2.08 19.66
N PRO A 206 -6.33 -2.11 19.36
CA PRO A 206 -7.06 -0.94 18.86
C PRO A 206 -7.13 0.20 19.89
N MET A 207 -6.98 -0.09 21.18
CA MET A 207 -6.94 0.89 22.27
C MET A 207 -5.60 1.62 22.37
N GLY A 208 -4.54 1.10 21.73
CA GLY A 208 -3.22 1.75 21.63
C GLY A 208 -2.47 1.84 22.96
N GLY A 209 -2.58 0.82 23.79
CA GLY A 209 -1.89 0.74 25.09
C GLY A 209 -0.40 0.41 25.01
N ARG A 210 0.07 -0.12 23.87
CA ARG A 210 1.45 -0.57 23.71
C ARG A 210 2.42 0.60 23.49
N SER A 211 3.53 0.56 24.21
CA SER A 211 4.65 1.48 24.00
C SER A 211 5.51 1.02 22.81
N ILE A 212 6.37 1.91 22.29
CA ILE A 212 7.35 1.54 21.25
C ILE A 212 8.34 0.46 21.77
N ALA A 213 8.63 0.46 23.07
CA ALA A 213 9.49 -0.54 23.68
C ALA A 213 8.82 -1.93 23.71
N ASP A 214 7.52 -1.99 24.00
CA ASP A 214 6.73 -3.23 23.96
C ASP A 214 6.70 -3.81 22.55
N LEU A 215 6.45 -2.96 21.56
CA LEU A 215 6.46 -3.35 20.14
C LEU A 215 7.83 -3.88 19.70
N ALA A 216 8.93 -3.26 20.12
CA ALA A 216 10.28 -3.71 19.82
C ALA A 216 10.56 -5.08 20.46
N THR A 217 10.14 -5.29 21.70
CA THR A 217 10.26 -6.57 22.42
C THR A 217 9.48 -7.67 21.72
N GLU A 218 8.23 -7.41 21.31
CA GLU A 218 7.39 -8.36 20.61
C GLU A 218 7.95 -8.74 19.22
N ALA A 219 8.55 -7.78 18.54
CA ALA A 219 9.24 -8.04 17.27
C ALA A 219 10.61 -8.74 17.44
N GLY A 220 11.11 -8.91 18.69
CA GLY A 220 12.40 -9.50 18.96
C GLY A 220 13.60 -8.64 18.54
N VAL A 221 13.43 -7.32 18.55
CA VAL A 221 14.47 -6.36 18.12
C VAL A 221 14.69 -5.25 19.16
N THR A 222 15.81 -4.54 19.04
CA THR A 222 16.04 -3.33 19.85
C THR A 222 15.26 -2.15 19.32
N ASN A 223 14.99 -1.12 20.15
CA ASN A 223 14.37 0.14 19.72
C ASN A 223 15.13 0.80 18.56
N ARG A 224 16.47 0.70 18.56
CA ARG A 224 17.32 1.22 17.48
C ARG A 224 17.08 0.48 16.16
N THR A 225 17.00 -0.84 16.22
CA THR A 225 16.71 -1.69 15.05
C THR A 225 15.31 -1.41 14.52
N LEU A 226 14.31 -1.33 15.42
CA LEU A 226 12.96 -0.97 15.06
C LEU A 226 12.91 0.40 14.36
N GLY A 227 13.59 1.41 14.90
CA GLY A 227 13.68 2.73 14.29
C GLY A 227 14.23 2.69 12.87
N ARG A 228 15.30 1.88 12.62
CA ARG A 228 15.89 1.71 11.29
C ARG A 228 14.92 1.02 10.33
N VAL A 229 14.31 -0.09 10.76
CA VAL A 229 13.36 -0.84 9.92
C VAL A 229 12.19 0.05 9.48
N PHE A 230 11.61 0.85 10.39
CA PHE A 230 10.52 1.75 10.06
C PHE A 230 10.96 2.92 9.16
N SER A 231 12.17 3.43 9.35
CA SER A 231 12.74 4.43 8.44
C SER A 231 12.93 3.88 7.03
N ASP A 232 13.38 2.61 6.91
CA ASP A 232 13.61 1.95 5.63
C ASP A 232 12.27 1.60 4.95
N ALA A 233 11.28 1.09 5.72
CA ALA A 233 9.99 0.64 5.19
C ALA A 233 9.04 1.80 4.88
N PHE A 234 8.96 2.80 5.78
CA PHE A 234 7.93 3.84 5.75
C PHE A 234 8.47 5.27 5.73
N GLY A 235 9.79 5.46 5.83
CA GLY A 235 10.41 6.79 5.84
C GLY A 235 10.09 7.63 7.07
N VAL A 236 9.43 7.06 8.09
CA VAL A 236 9.03 7.72 9.32
C VAL A 236 9.47 6.92 10.55
N SER A 237 9.52 7.57 11.72
CA SER A 237 9.77 6.85 12.97
C SER A 237 8.59 5.93 13.35
N PRO A 238 8.81 4.85 14.14
CA PRO A 238 7.74 3.98 14.63
C PRO A 238 6.65 4.77 15.36
N ARG A 239 7.04 5.75 16.19
CA ARG A 239 6.10 6.62 16.90
C ARG A 239 5.21 7.42 15.94
N ARG A 240 5.80 7.97 14.86
CA ARG A 240 5.05 8.73 13.86
C ARG A 240 4.09 7.83 13.10
N TYR A 241 4.52 6.63 12.71
CA TYR A 241 3.69 5.64 12.06
C TYR A 241 2.46 5.26 12.90
N VAL A 242 2.67 4.91 14.18
CA VAL A 242 1.58 4.60 15.12
C VAL A 242 0.61 5.78 15.25
N GLN A 243 1.14 7.00 15.39
CA GLN A 243 0.32 8.21 15.46
C GLN A 243 -0.54 8.40 14.19
N LEU A 244 0.05 8.25 13.01
CA LEU A 244 -0.67 8.41 11.74
C LEU A 244 -1.76 7.35 11.61
N ARG A 245 -1.44 6.08 11.84
CA ARG A 245 -2.43 5.01 11.81
C ARG A 245 -3.61 5.29 12.73
N ARG A 246 -3.34 5.73 13.96
CA ARG A 246 -4.38 6.08 14.94
C ARG A 246 -5.26 7.23 14.45
N LEU A 247 -4.67 8.26 13.85
CA LEU A 247 -5.41 9.39 13.29
C LEU A 247 -6.34 8.94 12.15
N HIS A 248 -5.85 8.12 11.21
CA HIS A 248 -6.66 7.60 10.11
C HIS A 248 -7.75 6.62 10.59
N THR A 249 -7.45 5.75 11.55
CA THR A 249 -8.45 4.85 12.14
C THR A 249 -9.61 5.62 12.79
N VAL A 250 -9.28 6.65 13.57
CA VAL A 250 -10.30 7.51 14.19
C VAL A 250 -11.08 8.30 13.13
N ARG A 251 -10.41 8.79 12.09
CA ARG A 251 -11.09 9.52 11.01
C ARG A 251 -12.12 8.64 10.29
N ARG A 252 -11.78 7.40 9.98
CA ARG A 252 -12.72 6.44 9.40
C ARG A 252 -13.90 6.17 10.34
N ALA A 253 -13.64 6.00 11.64
CA ALA A 253 -14.69 5.80 12.64
C ALA A 253 -15.63 7.02 12.77
N LEU A 254 -15.08 8.25 12.70
CA LEU A 254 -15.89 9.48 12.71
C LEU A 254 -16.74 9.62 11.44
N ARG A 255 -16.21 9.26 10.28
CA ARG A 255 -16.95 9.30 9.01
C ARG A 255 -18.06 8.27 8.91
N GLY A 256 -17.85 7.10 9.49
CA GLY A 256 -18.87 6.04 9.56
C GLY A 256 -19.83 6.17 10.75
N GLY A 257 -19.60 7.12 11.66
CA GLY A 257 -20.46 7.38 12.81
C GLY A 257 -21.77 8.06 12.45
N ASP A 258 -22.83 7.76 13.20
CA ASP A 258 -24.10 8.49 13.11
C ASP A 258 -24.03 9.75 13.99
N PRO A 259 -24.14 10.97 13.44
CA PRO A 259 -24.13 12.21 14.24
C PRO A 259 -25.25 12.32 15.28
N HIS A 260 -26.32 11.53 15.16
CA HIS A 260 -27.43 11.50 16.14
C HIS A 260 -27.09 10.63 17.35
N ASP A 261 -26.32 9.53 17.14
CA ASP A 261 -25.99 8.57 18.18
C ASP A 261 -24.57 8.71 18.71
N ASP A 262 -23.64 9.17 17.87
CA ASP A 262 -22.23 9.31 18.22
C ASP A 262 -21.83 10.74 18.58
N THR A 263 -20.92 10.83 19.55
CA THR A 263 -20.21 12.07 19.86
C THR A 263 -18.71 11.85 19.61
N VAL A 264 -17.98 12.93 19.26
CA VAL A 264 -16.52 12.86 19.12
C VAL A 264 -15.87 12.20 20.34
N ALA A 265 -16.29 12.61 21.56
CA ALA A 265 -15.74 12.05 22.78
C ALA A 265 -15.97 10.52 22.89
N ARG A 266 -17.15 10.04 22.52
CA ARG A 266 -17.48 8.60 22.54
C ARG A 266 -16.65 7.83 21.51
N VAL A 267 -16.51 8.35 20.29
CA VAL A 267 -15.66 7.74 19.26
C VAL A 267 -14.21 7.68 19.73
N LEU A 268 -13.66 8.78 20.25
CA LEU A 268 -12.29 8.83 20.76
C LEU A 268 -12.06 7.85 21.92
N ALA A 269 -13.03 7.76 22.85
CA ALA A 269 -12.96 6.82 23.99
C ALA A 269 -12.92 5.34 23.54
N ARG A 270 -13.69 4.97 22.49
CA ARG A 270 -13.63 3.62 21.88
C ARG A 270 -12.24 3.27 21.34
N HIS A 271 -11.45 4.29 21.00
CA HIS A 271 -10.07 4.14 20.53
C HIS A 271 -9.01 4.44 21.61
N GLY A 272 -9.39 4.44 22.90
CA GLY A 272 -8.49 4.67 24.03
C GLY A 272 -7.87 6.07 24.05
N ILE A 273 -8.58 7.08 23.53
CA ILE A 273 -8.08 8.47 23.47
C ILE A 273 -8.84 9.29 24.50
N TRP A 274 -8.14 9.66 25.58
CA TRP A 274 -8.68 10.44 26.70
C TRP A 274 -8.24 11.90 26.68
N GLU A 275 -7.13 12.23 26.02
CA GLU A 275 -6.60 13.59 25.87
C GLU A 275 -7.23 14.28 24.64
N LEU A 276 -8.52 14.60 24.72
CA LEU A 276 -9.34 15.06 23.58
C LEU A 276 -8.75 16.30 22.90
N GLY A 277 -8.31 17.29 23.66
CA GLY A 277 -7.75 18.55 23.12
C GLY A 277 -6.44 18.33 22.37
N ARG A 278 -5.54 17.51 22.92
CA ARG A 278 -4.26 17.18 22.30
C ARG A 278 -4.45 16.39 21.00
N PHE A 279 -5.39 15.44 21.03
CA PHE A 279 -5.75 14.67 19.84
C PHE A 279 -6.36 15.57 18.77
N ALA A 280 -7.33 16.44 19.11
CA ALA A 280 -7.98 17.36 18.18
C ALA A 280 -6.97 18.30 17.50
N GLY A 281 -5.96 18.78 18.25
CA GLY A 281 -4.88 19.58 17.68
C GLY A 281 -4.03 18.80 16.67
N SER A 282 -3.72 17.52 16.95
CA SER A 282 -2.98 16.65 16.02
C SER A 282 -3.81 16.28 14.80
N TYR A 283 -5.09 16.04 15.00
CA TYR A 283 -6.06 15.73 13.95
C TYR A 283 -6.19 16.90 12.95
N ARG A 284 -6.39 18.13 13.47
CA ARG A 284 -6.49 19.32 12.62
C ARG A 284 -5.21 19.57 11.83
N ARG A 285 -4.03 19.39 12.42
CA ARG A 285 -2.76 19.49 11.66
C ARG A 285 -2.62 18.47 10.56
N GLN A 286 -3.18 17.28 10.73
CA GLN A 286 -3.09 16.17 9.77
C GLN A 286 -4.11 16.33 8.63
N PHE A 287 -5.35 16.68 8.94
CA PHE A 287 -6.46 16.64 7.99
C PHE A 287 -7.01 18.02 7.60
N GLY A 288 -6.56 19.09 8.22
CA GLY A 288 -7.05 20.45 7.97
C GLY A 288 -8.45 20.74 8.55
N GLU A 289 -9.08 19.75 9.18
CA GLU A 289 -10.41 19.81 9.77
C GLU A 289 -10.40 19.32 11.23
N SER A 290 -11.39 19.68 12.03
CA SER A 290 -11.54 19.13 13.38
C SER A 290 -12.25 17.76 13.36
N PRO A 291 -12.12 16.94 14.42
CA PRO A 291 -12.91 15.71 14.57
C PRO A 291 -14.42 15.95 14.50
N SER A 292 -14.90 17.10 15.00
CA SER A 292 -16.31 17.48 14.91
C SER A 292 -16.73 17.78 13.47
N ASP A 293 -15.89 18.51 12.71
CA ASP A 293 -16.16 18.79 11.29
C ASP A 293 -16.30 17.48 10.49
N THR A 294 -15.48 16.48 10.83
CA THR A 294 -15.56 15.16 10.18
C THR A 294 -16.85 14.42 10.53
N LEU A 295 -17.21 14.37 11.84
CA LEU A 295 -18.39 13.63 12.31
C LEU A 295 -19.70 14.26 11.79
N TYR A 296 -19.79 15.60 11.81
CA TYR A 296 -21.00 16.33 11.46
C TYR A 296 -21.06 16.78 9.98
N ARG A 297 -20.10 16.38 9.15
CA ARG A 297 -20.13 16.63 7.71
C ARG A 297 -21.33 15.88 7.11
N ARG A 298 -22.34 16.66 6.68
CA ARG A 298 -23.42 16.11 5.85
C ARG A 298 -22.82 15.74 4.49
N GLY A 299 -22.97 14.48 4.09
CA GLY A 299 -22.60 13.97 2.79
C GLY A 299 -23.35 14.63 1.65
#